data_58a0205777ea68fb88312da01b5cad19
#
_entry.id   58a0205777ea68fb88312da01b5cad19
#
_cell.length_a   1.000
_cell.length_b   1.000
_cell.length_c   1.000
_cell.angle_alpha   90.00
_cell.angle_beta   90.00
_cell.angle_gamma   90.00
#
_symmetry.space_group_name_H-M   'P 1'
#
loop_
_entity.id
_entity.type
_entity.pdbx_description
1 polymer ?
#
loop_
_entity_poly.entity_id
_entity_poly.type
_entity_poly.pdbx_seq_one_letter_code
_entity_poly.pdbx_strand_id
1 'polypeptide(L)'
;MIYSLIVLTAGFFVLVKGADWFVDGASSLASIFHVSQLVIGLTICAMGTSLPEAAVSLVAGLKGNSGITIGNVVGSNILNILIVLGMSALITKIKIEKSTLFIEIPYMLLLCLVLLVMGKSQQVVSFQEGLILIGMFIIYLLYLFWLSQKESEEEVFPQYSFIGCMLLIGLGIFFVMIGSQLVVKAATQIAYWLHFSQRFIGLTIVAFGTSLPELVTSLQAARKDHAGIAIGNIVGSNIFNILFIAGGVSLICPVPFESKFIVDMFVAIGSGCLLWLLTIYRHELNRIGGLLMLLSYVVYLIYLC
;
A
#
# COMPACT_ATOMS: atom_id res chain seq x y z
N MET A 1 1.43 19.27 24.75
CA MET A 1 0.10 18.97 24.14
C MET A 1 -0.28 19.93 23.02
N ILE A 2 -0.41 21.26 23.24
CA ILE A 2 -0.79 22.25 22.20
C ILE A 2 0.15 22.18 21.00
N TYR A 3 1.48 22.19 21.21
CA TYR A 3 2.45 22.05 20.14
C TYR A 3 2.25 20.77 19.30
N SER A 4 2.01 19.61 19.94
CA SER A 4 1.75 18.36 19.23
C SER A 4 0.43 18.39 18.42
N LEU A 5 -0.60 19.08 18.92
CA LEU A 5 -1.84 19.29 18.16
C LEU A 5 -1.62 20.19 16.94
N ILE A 6 -0.83 21.26 17.06
CA ILE A 6 -0.46 22.12 15.92
C ILE A 6 0.33 21.31 14.87
N VAL A 7 1.33 20.53 15.32
CA VAL A 7 2.13 19.67 14.41
C VAL A 7 1.26 18.61 13.75
N LEU A 8 0.32 18.01 14.47
CA LEU A 8 -0.62 17.03 13.95
C LEU A 8 -1.50 17.63 12.83
N THR A 9 -2.09 18.80 13.09
CA THR A 9 -2.96 19.50 12.13
C THR A 9 -2.16 19.93 10.90
N ALA A 10 -0.97 20.52 11.10
CA ALA A 10 -0.08 20.90 10.01
C ALA A 10 0.38 19.68 9.20
N GLY A 11 0.71 18.58 9.87
CA GLY A 11 1.10 17.32 9.23
C GLY A 11 -0.02 16.75 8.36
N PHE A 12 -1.27 16.74 8.83
CA PHE A 12 -2.41 16.32 8.01
C PHE A 12 -2.65 17.26 6.83
N PHE A 13 -2.50 18.56 7.00
CA PHE A 13 -2.64 19.50 5.89
C PHE A 13 -1.60 19.25 4.80
N VAL A 14 -0.33 19.08 5.20
CA VAL A 14 0.78 18.77 4.28
C VAL A 14 0.56 17.43 3.58
N LEU A 15 0.15 16.40 4.32
CA LEU A 15 -0.13 15.06 3.82
C LEU A 15 -1.25 15.07 2.77
N VAL A 16 -2.39 15.72 3.08
CA VAL A 16 -3.54 15.80 2.16
C VAL A 16 -3.20 16.60 0.92
N LYS A 17 -2.49 17.73 1.06
CA LYS A 17 -2.06 18.53 -0.10
C LYS A 17 -1.03 17.81 -0.96
N GLY A 18 -0.10 17.10 -0.35
CA GLY A 18 0.85 16.25 -1.05
C GLY A 18 0.15 15.16 -1.88
N ALA A 19 -0.81 14.45 -1.27
CA ALA A 19 -1.61 13.44 -1.96
C ALA A 19 -2.48 14.02 -3.09
N ASP A 20 -3.02 15.23 -2.90
CA ASP A 20 -3.78 15.95 -3.91
C ASP A 20 -2.93 16.23 -5.17
N TRP A 21 -1.73 16.77 -4.99
CA TRP A 21 -0.78 17.01 -6.06
C TRP A 21 -0.28 15.73 -6.72
N PHE A 22 -0.04 14.70 -5.90
CA PHE A 22 0.43 13.41 -6.39
C PHE A 22 -0.60 12.76 -7.32
N VAL A 23 -1.87 12.74 -6.92
CA VAL A 23 -2.97 12.18 -7.72
C VAL A 23 -3.18 12.98 -9.00
N ASP A 24 -3.15 14.31 -8.94
CA ASP A 24 -3.30 15.17 -10.14
C ASP A 24 -2.16 14.94 -11.14
N GLY A 25 -0.92 14.89 -10.64
CA GLY A 25 0.24 14.61 -11.47
C GLY A 25 0.18 13.21 -12.09
N ALA A 26 -0.20 12.19 -11.30
CA ALA A 26 -0.30 10.82 -11.75
C ALA A 26 -1.42 10.62 -12.79
N SER A 27 -2.61 11.16 -12.53
CA SER A 27 -3.74 11.10 -13.47
C SER A 27 -3.43 11.80 -14.79
N SER A 28 -2.82 13.00 -14.73
CA SER A 28 -2.44 13.74 -15.93
C SER A 28 -1.32 13.03 -16.71
N LEU A 29 -0.41 12.35 -16.02
CA LEU A 29 0.63 11.54 -16.64
C LEU A 29 0.04 10.33 -17.38
N ALA A 30 -0.99 9.69 -16.81
CA ALA A 30 -1.74 8.63 -17.48
C ALA A 30 -2.27 9.11 -18.84
N SER A 31 -2.89 10.30 -18.86
CA SER A 31 -3.41 10.92 -20.09
C SER A 31 -2.31 11.25 -21.10
N ILE A 32 -1.14 11.76 -20.66
CA ILE A 32 0.01 12.06 -21.56
C ILE A 32 0.53 10.80 -22.24
N PHE A 33 0.64 9.70 -21.51
CA PHE A 33 1.16 8.44 -22.05
C PHE A 33 0.08 7.55 -22.66
N HIS A 34 -1.19 7.97 -22.64
CA HIS A 34 -2.35 7.20 -23.12
C HIS A 34 -2.41 5.81 -22.45
N VAL A 35 -2.07 5.73 -21.16
CA VAL A 35 -2.17 4.52 -20.37
C VAL A 35 -3.30 4.62 -19.36
N SER A 36 -3.86 3.47 -18.93
CA SER A 36 -4.96 3.49 -17.97
C SER A 36 -4.50 4.00 -16.60
N GLN A 37 -5.42 4.64 -15.88
CA GLN A 37 -5.20 5.08 -14.49
C GLN A 37 -4.83 3.91 -13.59
N LEU A 38 -5.30 2.70 -13.89
CA LEU A 38 -4.93 1.47 -13.21
C LEU A 38 -3.43 1.21 -13.29
N VAL A 39 -2.84 1.28 -14.49
CA VAL A 39 -1.39 1.04 -14.69
C VAL A 39 -0.55 2.04 -13.90
N ILE A 40 -0.93 3.33 -13.91
CA ILE A 40 -0.24 4.35 -13.09
C ILE A 40 -0.42 4.07 -11.59
N GLY A 41 -1.61 3.61 -11.18
CA GLY A 41 -1.88 3.17 -9.82
C GLY A 41 -0.98 2.01 -9.40
N LEU A 42 -0.94 0.93 -10.21
CA LEU A 42 -0.13 -0.27 -9.97
C LEU A 42 1.40 -0.02 -10.01
N THR A 43 1.84 1.09 -10.58
CA THR A 43 3.27 1.44 -10.74
C THR A 43 3.68 2.64 -9.90
N ILE A 44 3.56 3.83 -10.44
CA ILE A 44 4.08 5.07 -9.85
C ILE A 44 3.46 5.35 -8.49
N CYS A 45 2.12 5.18 -8.37
CA CYS A 45 1.46 5.42 -7.10
C CYS A 45 1.86 4.37 -6.06
N ALA A 46 1.76 3.09 -6.38
CA ALA A 46 2.10 2.00 -5.47
C ALA A 46 3.56 2.07 -4.99
N MET A 47 4.51 2.23 -5.92
CA MET A 47 5.93 2.33 -5.54
C MET A 47 6.22 3.60 -4.76
N GLY A 48 5.62 4.75 -5.15
CA GLY A 48 5.85 6.03 -4.51
C GLY A 48 5.35 6.09 -3.07
N THR A 49 4.16 5.55 -2.80
CA THR A 49 3.59 5.54 -1.45
C THR A 49 4.25 4.50 -0.55
N SER A 50 4.73 3.37 -1.10
CA SER A 50 5.42 2.31 -0.34
C SER A 50 6.92 2.57 -0.13
N LEU A 51 7.45 3.75 -0.50
CA LEU A 51 8.83 4.13 -0.18
C LEU A 51 9.16 4.13 1.32
N PRO A 52 8.28 4.58 2.23
CA PRO A 52 8.53 4.49 3.67
C PRO A 52 8.69 3.04 4.15
N GLU A 53 7.83 2.13 3.71
CA GLU A 53 7.92 0.70 4.02
C GLU A 53 9.23 0.10 3.53
N ALA A 54 9.62 0.43 2.30
CA ALA A 54 10.88 0.00 1.71
C ALA A 54 12.07 0.54 2.53
N ALA A 55 12.07 1.83 2.86
CA ALA A 55 13.13 2.45 3.64
C ALA A 55 13.27 1.82 5.03
N VAL A 56 12.17 1.62 5.75
CA VAL A 56 12.16 0.99 7.08
C VAL A 56 12.73 -0.42 7.00
N SER A 57 12.25 -1.24 6.06
CA SER A 57 12.66 -2.64 5.93
C SER A 57 14.12 -2.79 5.47
N LEU A 58 14.55 -1.98 4.48
CA LEU A 58 15.93 -2.01 3.97
C LEU A 58 16.93 -1.53 5.04
N VAL A 59 16.63 -0.44 5.76
CA VAL A 59 17.48 0.06 6.85
C VAL A 59 17.56 -0.96 7.99
N ALA A 60 16.44 -1.60 8.34
CA ALA A 60 16.40 -2.67 9.33
C ALA A 60 17.28 -3.86 8.90
N GLY A 61 17.18 -4.28 7.63
CA GLY A 61 18.01 -5.32 7.04
C GLY A 61 19.50 -4.99 7.11
N LEU A 62 19.90 -3.79 6.68
CA LEU A 62 21.30 -3.32 6.73
C LEU A 62 21.86 -3.27 8.15
N LYS A 63 21.02 -3.06 9.16
CA LYS A 63 21.40 -3.05 10.58
C LYS A 63 21.35 -4.44 11.24
N GLY A 64 21.09 -5.51 10.47
CA GLY A 64 20.97 -6.88 11.00
C GLY A 64 19.68 -7.15 11.77
N ASN A 65 18.67 -6.29 11.66
CA ASN A 65 17.36 -6.42 12.33
C ASN A 65 16.23 -6.71 11.32
N SER A 66 16.48 -7.65 10.42
CA SER A 66 15.56 -8.01 9.34
C SER A 66 14.22 -8.62 9.80
N GLY A 67 14.11 -9.03 11.07
CA GLY A 67 12.88 -9.60 11.64
C GLY A 67 11.67 -8.65 11.59
N ILE A 68 11.89 -7.34 11.44
CA ILE A 68 10.83 -6.35 11.28
C ILE A 68 10.18 -6.42 9.88
N THR A 69 10.92 -6.89 8.86
CA THR A 69 10.50 -6.84 7.46
C THR A 69 9.19 -7.59 7.20
N ILE A 70 9.07 -8.83 7.68
CA ILE A 70 7.84 -9.63 7.46
C ILE A 70 6.63 -8.96 8.11
N GLY A 71 6.78 -8.50 9.36
CA GLY A 71 5.71 -7.79 10.05
C GLY A 71 5.28 -6.51 9.33
N ASN A 72 6.24 -5.72 8.83
CA ASN A 72 5.98 -4.51 8.05
C ASN A 72 5.25 -4.84 6.74
N VAL A 73 5.76 -5.78 5.94
CA VAL A 73 5.18 -6.19 4.66
C VAL A 73 3.78 -6.75 4.82
N VAL A 74 3.59 -7.72 5.71
CA VAL A 74 2.30 -8.40 5.91
C VAL A 74 1.29 -7.47 6.57
N GLY A 75 1.72 -6.70 7.58
CA GLY A 75 0.88 -5.74 8.28
C GLY A 75 0.38 -4.64 7.35
N SER A 76 1.26 -4.03 6.54
CA SER A 76 0.86 -3.05 5.53
C SER A 76 -0.09 -3.64 4.49
N ASN A 77 0.13 -4.88 4.04
CA ASN A 77 -0.76 -5.53 3.08
C ASN A 77 -2.19 -5.74 3.64
N ILE A 78 -2.31 -6.15 4.90
CA ILE A 78 -3.62 -6.27 5.57
C ILE A 78 -4.29 -4.90 5.72
N LEU A 79 -3.55 -3.89 6.19
CA LEU A 79 -4.03 -2.51 6.33
C LEU A 79 -4.52 -1.94 5.00
N ASN A 80 -3.74 -2.11 3.96
CA ASN A 80 -4.04 -1.63 2.62
C ASN A 80 -5.37 -2.18 2.10
N ILE A 81 -5.61 -3.48 2.24
CA ILE A 81 -6.86 -4.09 1.81
C ILE A 81 -8.01 -3.69 2.74
N LEU A 82 -7.90 -3.98 4.04
CA LEU A 82 -9.04 -3.88 4.94
C LEU A 82 -9.38 -2.45 5.33
N ILE A 83 -8.37 -1.58 5.54
CA ILE A 83 -8.58 -0.19 5.96
C ILE A 83 -8.62 0.74 4.76
N VAL A 84 -7.58 0.74 3.93
CA VAL A 84 -7.46 1.77 2.88
C VAL A 84 -8.56 1.60 1.84
N LEU A 85 -8.74 0.40 1.27
CA LEU A 85 -9.83 0.15 0.32
C LEU A 85 -11.20 0.21 1.02
N GLY A 86 -11.30 -0.29 2.26
CA GLY A 86 -12.51 -0.19 3.06
C GLY A 86 -12.99 1.25 3.20
N MET A 87 -12.12 2.16 3.63
CA MET A 87 -12.42 3.60 3.77
C MET A 87 -12.69 4.26 2.42
N SER A 88 -11.92 3.95 1.39
CA SER A 88 -12.12 4.49 0.04
C SER A 88 -13.49 4.11 -0.52
N ALA A 89 -13.95 2.87 -0.29
CA ALA A 89 -15.25 2.39 -0.72
C ALA A 89 -16.43 3.02 0.05
N LEU A 90 -16.20 3.56 1.26
CA LEU A 90 -17.23 4.35 1.97
C LEU A 90 -17.44 5.73 1.31
N ILE A 91 -16.39 6.32 0.74
CA ILE A 91 -16.45 7.63 0.08
C ILE A 91 -17.15 7.49 -1.27
N THR A 92 -16.63 6.63 -2.14
CA THR A 92 -17.16 6.39 -3.47
C THR A 92 -17.10 4.90 -3.82
N LYS A 93 -17.93 4.48 -4.78
CA LYS A 93 -17.85 3.13 -5.32
C LYS A 93 -16.59 3.02 -6.16
N ILE A 94 -15.75 2.04 -5.87
CA ILE A 94 -14.52 1.78 -6.61
C ILE A 94 -14.84 0.78 -7.70
N LYS A 95 -14.87 1.23 -8.95
CA LYS A 95 -14.95 0.34 -10.13
C LYS A 95 -13.66 -0.44 -10.25
N ILE A 96 -13.77 -1.73 -10.56
CA ILE A 96 -12.64 -2.65 -10.66
C ILE A 96 -12.60 -3.20 -12.09
N GLU A 97 -11.48 -3.03 -12.75
CA GLU A 97 -11.25 -3.50 -14.10
C GLU A 97 -11.15 -5.03 -14.13
N LYS A 98 -11.43 -5.61 -15.31
CA LYS A 98 -11.36 -7.07 -15.48
C LYS A 98 -9.96 -7.62 -15.26
N SER A 99 -8.93 -6.88 -15.68
CA SER A 99 -7.54 -7.26 -15.41
C SER A 99 -7.31 -7.39 -13.90
N THR A 100 -7.72 -6.39 -13.10
CA THR A 100 -7.57 -6.40 -11.64
C THR A 100 -8.26 -7.62 -10.99
N LEU A 101 -9.46 -7.96 -11.44
CA LEU A 101 -10.21 -9.09 -10.90
C LEU A 101 -9.60 -10.44 -11.21
N PHE A 102 -9.09 -10.61 -12.44
CA PHE A 102 -8.70 -11.94 -12.93
C PHE A 102 -7.18 -12.13 -13.01
N ILE A 103 -6.38 -11.06 -12.86
CA ILE A 103 -4.91 -11.13 -12.92
C ILE A 103 -4.29 -10.57 -11.65
N GLU A 104 -4.46 -9.25 -11.36
CA GLU A 104 -3.68 -8.59 -10.28
C GLU A 104 -4.09 -9.08 -8.89
N ILE A 105 -5.39 -9.19 -8.56
CA ILE A 105 -5.83 -9.72 -7.25
C ILE A 105 -5.45 -11.20 -7.09
N PRO A 106 -5.71 -12.11 -8.05
CA PRO A 106 -5.22 -13.48 -7.96
C PRO A 106 -3.69 -13.59 -7.87
N TYR A 107 -2.95 -12.74 -8.59
CA TYR A 107 -1.49 -12.71 -8.49
C TYR A 107 -1.03 -12.26 -7.10
N MET A 108 -1.62 -11.21 -6.53
CA MET A 108 -1.36 -10.78 -5.16
C MET A 108 -1.62 -11.90 -4.14
N LEU A 109 -2.72 -12.66 -4.30
CA LEU A 109 -3.03 -13.82 -3.46
C LEU A 109 -1.99 -14.94 -3.62
N LEU A 110 -1.59 -15.23 -4.86
CA LEU A 110 -0.53 -16.19 -5.15
C LEU A 110 0.78 -15.79 -4.45
N LEU A 111 1.14 -14.51 -4.47
CA LEU A 111 2.35 -14.00 -3.80
C LEU A 111 2.29 -14.15 -2.28
N CYS A 112 1.12 -13.93 -1.67
CA CYS A 112 0.94 -14.23 -0.25
C CYS A 112 1.18 -15.72 0.05
N LEU A 113 0.67 -16.62 -0.79
CA LEU A 113 0.91 -18.07 -0.65
C LEU A 113 2.39 -18.42 -0.85
N VAL A 114 3.04 -17.85 -1.86
CA VAL A 114 4.47 -18.06 -2.12
C VAL A 114 5.31 -17.61 -0.92
N LEU A 115 5.07 -16.41 -0.39
CA LEU A 115 5.78 -15.91 0.80
C LEU A 115 5.53 -16.80 2.03
N LEU A 116 4.30 -17.27 2.24
CA LEU A 116 3.96 -18.20 3.33
C LEU A 116 4.72 -19.52 3.19
N VAL A 117 4.78 -20.11 1.99
CA VAL A 117 5.49 -21.38 1.74
C VAL A 117 6.99 -21.19 1.95
N MET A 118 7.58 -20.14 1.38
CA MET A 118 9.00 -19.81 1.56
C MET A 118 9.33 -19.61 3.04
N GLY A 119 8.58 -18.74 3.73
CA GLY A 119 8.82 -18.47 5.14
C GLY A 119 8.65 -19.69 6.05
N LYS A 120 7.68 -20.57 5.75
CA LYS A 120 7.43 -21.78 6.55
C LYS A 120 8.48 -22.87 6.32
N SER A 121 9.10 -22.95 5.14
CA SER A 121 10.02 -24.04 4.76
C SER A 121 11.25 -24.10 5.66
N GLN A 122 11.87 -22.94 5.93
CA GLN A 122 13.10 -22.82 6.72
C GLN A 122 13.02 -21.82 7.88
N GLN A 123 11.83 -21.28 8.15
CA GLN A 123 11.59 -20.17 9.09
C GLN A 123 12.40 -18.91 8.76
N VAL A 124 12.81 -18.79 7.51
CA VAL A 124 13.62 -17.69 6.99
C VAL A 124 13.30 -17.56 5.51
N VAL A 125 13.20 -16.33 4.99
CA VAL A 125 13.27 -16.05 3.57
C VAL A 125 14.74 -15.86 3.22
N SER A 126 15.28 -16.81 2.46
CA SER A 126 16.69 -16.90 2.10
C SER A 126 17.06 -16.02 0.90
N PHE A 127 18.35 -15.85 0.64
CA PHE A 127 18.87 -15.15 -0.54
C PHE A 127 18.31 -15.73 -1.87
N GLN A 128 18.24 -17.07 -1.98
CA GLN A 128 17.71 -17.71 -3.20
C GLN A 128 16.24 -17.43 -3.42
N GLU A 129 15.44 -17.46 -2.34
CA GLU A 129 14.02 -17.09 -2.39
C GLU A 129 13.83 -15.61 -2.71
N GLY A 130 14.74 -14.74 -2.23
CA GLY A 130 14.79 -13.33 -2.63
C GLY A 130 15.04 -13.12 -4.11
N LEU A 131 15.95 -13.89 -4.70
CA LEU A 131 16.19 -13.86 -6.16
C LEU A 131 14.93 -14.28 -6.94
N ILE A 132 14.18 -15.28 -6.45
CA ILE A 132 12.91 -15.68 -7.06
C ILE A 132 11.88 -14.56 -6.97
N LEU A 133 11.72 -13.91 -5.79
CA LEU A 133 10.79 -12.79 -5.62
C LEU A 133 11.14 -11.60 -6.53
N ILE A 134 12.42 -11.23 -6.63
CA ILE A 134 12.86 -10.15 -7.53
C ILE A 134 12.67 -10.56 -9.00
N GLY A 135 12.91 -11.82 -9.36
CA GLY A 135 12.62 -12.34 -10.70
C GLY A 135 11.11 -12.22 -11.04
N MET A 136 10.24 -12.59 -10.10
CA MET A 136 8.78 -12.41 -10.23
C MET A 136 8.40 -10.93 -10.33
N PHE A 137 9.13 -10.03 -9.64
CA PHE A 137 8.92 -8.58 -9.76
C PHE A 137 9.23 -8.05 -11.16
N ILE A 138 10.34 -8.52 -11.76
CA ILE A 138 10.70 -8.15 -13.14
C ILE A 138 9.61 -8.64 -14.11
N ILE A 139 9.13 -9.87 -13.96
CA ILE A 139 8.04 -10.40 -14.79
C ILE A 139 6.76 -9.55 -14.62
N TYR A 140 6.45 -9.14 -13.39
CA TYR A 140 5.31 -8.27 -13.11
C TYR A 140 5.47 -6.90 -13.80
N LEU A 141 6.66 -6.28 -13.77
CA LEU A 141 6.91 -5.02 -14.47
C LEU A 141 6.78 -5.17 -16.00
N LEU A 142 7.22 -6.29 -16.57
CA LEU A 142 7.04 -6.58 -17.99
C LEU A 142 5.56 -6.77 -18.34
N TYR A 143 4.79 -7.42 -17.47
CA TYR A 143 3.33 -7.53 -17.61
C TYR A 143 2.67 -6.14 -17.58
N LEU A 144 3.01 -5.26 -16.65
CA LEU A 144 2.46 -3.91 -16.56
C LEU A 144 2.84 -3.06 -17.80
N PHE A 145 4.05 -3.21 -18.30
CA PHE A 145 4.48 -2.59 -19.56
C PHE A 145 3.64 -3.09 -20.75
N TRP A 146 3.37 -4.38 -20.83
CA TRP A 146 2.49 -4.94 -21.85
C TRP A 146 1.04 -4.42 -21.67
N LEU A 147 0.52 -4.39 -20.45
CA LEU A 147 -0.81 -3.89 -20.12
C LEU A 147 -0.96 -2.42 -20.55
N SER A 148 0.06 -1.60 -20.30
CA SER A 148 0.06 -0.18 -20.67
C SER A 148 -0.08 0.08 -22.18
N GLN A 149 0.31 -0.88 -23.01
CA GLN A 149 0.16 -0.77 -24.47
C GLN A 149 -1.20 -1.25 -24.97
N LYS A 150 -1.91 -2.05 -24.18
CA LYS A 150 -3.18 -2.66 -24.57
C LYS A 150 -4.40 -1.86 -24.10
N GLU A 151 -4.33 -1.26 -22.93
CA GLU A 151 -5.40 -0.47 -22.32
C GLU A 151 -5.07 1.01 -22.49
N SER A 152 -5.58 1.61 -23.57
CA SER A 152 -5.61 3.07 -23.73
C SER A 152 -6.93 3.60 -23.19
N GLU A 153 -6.90 4.59 -22.29
CA GLU A 153 -8.09 5.35 -21.93
C GLU A 153 -8.56 6.21 -23.13
N GLU A 154 -9.88 6.52 -23.16
CA GLU A 154 -10.44 7.53 -24.07
C GLU A 154 -9.65 8.83 -23.95
N GLU A 155 -9.55 9.59 -25.04
CA GLU A 155 -8.78 10.85 -25.13
C GLU A 155 -9.21 11.87 -24.05
N VAL A 156 -8.66 11.73 -22.87
CA VAL A 156 -8.74 12.76 -21.82
C VAL A 156 -7.54 13.69 -22.01
N PHE A 157 -7.79 14.97 -22.29
CA PHE A 157 -6.72 15.96 -22.40
C PHE A 157 -5.95 16.08 -21.08
N PRO A 158 -4.61 15.99 -21.11
CA PRO A 158 -3.81 16.14 -19.89
C PRO A 158 -3.97 17.54 -19.32
N GLN A 159 -4.21 17.63 -18.00
CA GLN A 159 -4.38 18.90 -17.30
C GLN A 159 -3.06 19.68 -17.15
N TYR A 160 -1.94 18.94 -17.10
CA TYR A 160 -0.60 19.48 -16.89
C TYR A 160 0.35 19.01 -18.00
N SER A 161 1.41 19.80 -18.27
CA SER A 161 2.51 19.37 -19.13
C SER A 161 3.30 18.24 -18.48
N PHE A 162 4.09 17.49 -19.25
CA PHE A 162 4.95 16.42 -18.74
C PHE A 162 5.84 16.88 -17.56
N ILE A 163 6.48 18.03 -17.70
CA ILE A 163 7.32 18.61 -16.62
C ILE A 163 6.45 18.95 -15.40
N GLY A 164 5.25 19.51 -15.61
CA GLY A 164 4.29 19.79 -14.56
C GLY A 164 3.87 18.53 -13.82
N CYS A 165 3.59 17.43 -14.53
CA CYS A 165 3.29 16.12 -13.93
C CYS A 165 4.46 15.61 -13.07
N MET A 166 5.69 15.67 -13.59
CA MET A 166 6.87 15.23 -12.84
C MET A 166 7.08 16.04 -11.56
N LEU A 167 6.88 17.36 -11.64
CA LEU A 167 6.97 18.22 -10.45
C LEU A 167 5.87 17.92 -9.44
N LEU A 168 4.63 17.74 -9.88
CA LEU A 168 3.50 17.42 -9.00
C LEU A 168 3.68 16.04 -8.33
N ILE A 169 4.13 15.04 -9.08
CA ILE A 169 4.44 13.71 -8.55
C ILE A 169 5.58 13.81 -7.53
N GLY A 170 6.70 14.42 -7.88
CA GLY A 170 7.87 14.52 -6.99
C GLY A 170 7.58 15.30 -5.71
N LEU A 171 6.98 16.49 -5.83
CA LEU A 171 6.55 17.29 -4.68
C LEU A 171 5.45 16.59 -3.88
N GLY A 172 4.51 15.95 -4.57
CA GLY A 172 3.43 15.19 -3.94
C GLY A 172 3.96 14.08 -3.04
N ILE A 173 4.84 13.21 -3.56
CA ILE A 173 5.50 12.15 -2.77
C ILE A 173 6.28 12.76 -1.59
N PHE A 174 7.07 13.81 -1.82
CA PHE A 174 7.85 14.47 -0.78
C PHE A 174 6.96 15.00 0.36
N PHE A 175 5.86 15.69 0.04
CA PHE A 175 4.94 16.23 1.04
C PHE A 175 4.14 15.11 1.73
N VAL A 176 3.75 14.06 1.02
CA VAL A 176 3.09 12.88 1.59
C VAL A 176 4.02 12.22 2.63
N MET A 177 5.29 12.02 2.32
CA MET A 177 6.27 11.42 3.24
C MET A 177 6.50 12.30 4.47
N ILE A 178 6.73 13.61 4.29
CA ILE A 178 6.94 14.53 5.41
C ILE A 178 5.67 14.65 6.26
N GLY A 179 4.51 14.82 5.62
CA GLY A 179 3.23 14.93 6.30
C GLY A 179 2.93 13.69 7.15
N SER A 180 3.14 12.50 6.59
CA SER A 180 3.00 11.23 7.32
C SER A 180 3.91 11.18 8.55
N GLN A 181 5.20 11.50 8.40
CA GLN A 181 6.14 11.50 9.53
C GLN A 181 5.74 12.50 10.63
N LEU A 182 5.28 13.69 10.26
CA LEU A 182 4.80 14.70 11.22
C LEU A 182 3.56 14.20 11.96
N VAL A 183 2.59 13.60 11.26
CA VAL A 183 1.37 13.03 11.84
C VAL A 183 1.72 11.93 12.84
N VAL A 184 2.55 10.97 12.44
CA VAL A 184 2.97 9.84 13.29
C VAL A 184 3.70 10.33 14.53
N LYS A 185 4.68 11.24 14.37
CA LYS A 185 5.42 11.82 15.49
C LYS A 185 4.52 12.54 16.48
N ALA A 186 3.60 13.36 15.97
CA ALA A 186 2.68 14.12 16.81
C ALA A 186 1.67 13.21 17.51
N ALA A 187 1.09 12.24 16.79
CA ALA A 187 0.16 11.25 17.35
C ALA A 187 0.83 10.41 18.44
N THR A 188 2.06 9.96 18.21
CA THR A 188 2.87 9.23 19.19
C THR A 188 3.10 10.06 20.46
N GLN A 189 3.47 11.34 20.33
CA GLN A 189 3.65 12.22 21.48
C GLN A 189 2.35 12.42 22.26
N ILE A 190 1.21 12.62 21.56
CA ILE A 190 -0.10 12.76 22.20
C ILE A 190 -0.46 11.48 22.96
N ALA A 191 -0.23 10.30 22.36
CA ALA A 191 -0.50 9.01 23.00
C ALA A 191 0.34 8.79 24.27
N TYR A 192 1.61 9.21 24.27
CA TYR A 192 2.43 9.21 25.50
C TYR A 192 1.85 10.13 26.57
N TRP A 193 1.37 11.31 26.21
CA TRP A 193 0.74 12.23 27.16
C TRP A 193 -0.57 11.67 27.75
N LEU A 194 -1.27 10.84 26.98
CA LEU A 194 -2.49 10.14 27.42
C LEU A 194 -2.18 8.84 28.18
N HIS A 195 -0.91 8.56 28.48
CA HIS A 195 -0.41 7.38 29.19
C HIS A 195 -0.71 6.04 28.50
N PHE A 196 -0.86 6.02 27.17
CA PHE A 196 -0.93 4.77 26.43
C PHE A 196 0.40 4.00 26.52
N SER A 197 0.32 2.68 26.58
CA SER A 197 1.52 1.82 26.65
C SER A 197 2.35 1.94 25.35
N GLN A 198 3.67 1.76 25.48
CA GLN A 198 4.57 1.71 24.31
C GLN A 198 4.17 0.63 23.31
N ARG A 199 3.67 -0.53 23.84
CA ARG A 199 3.16 -1.61 22.99
C ARG A 199 1.95 -1.16 22.17
N PHE A 200 0.98 -0.49 22.78
CA PHE A 200 -0.19 0.03 22.08
C PHE A 200 0.21 1.04 20.99
N ILE A 201 1.10 1.98 21.32
CA ILE A 201 1.60 2.99 20.37
C ILE A 201 2.29 2.34 19.17
N GLY A 202 3.14 1.35 19.42
CA GLY A 202 3.85 0.62 18.36
C GLY A 202 2.92 -0.17 17.45
N LEU A 203 1.97 -0.92 18.04
CA LEU A 203 1.05 -1.79 17.29
C LEU A 203 -0.04 -1.02 16.54
N THR A 204 -0.34 0.22 16.94
CA THR A 204 -1.40 1.02 16.31
C THR A 204 -0.83 2.21 15.55
N ILE A 205 -0.31 3.22 16.24
CA ILE A 205 0.06 4.51 15.65
C ILE A 205 1.24 4.37 14.69
N VAL A 206 2.28 3.63 15.08
CA VAL A 206 3.47 3.48 14.25
C VAL A 206 3.19 2.53 13.08
N ALA A 207 2.50 1.42 13.33
CA ALA A 207 2.14 0.48 12.26
C ALA A 207 1.19 1.11 11.22
N PHE A 208 0.24 1.93 11.67
CA PHE A 208 -0.65 2.68 10.77
C PHE A 208 0.08 3.80 10.02
N GLY A 209 1.14 4.30 10.62
CA GLY A 209 1.85 5.48 10.15
C GLY A 209 2.60 5.28 8.83
N THR A 210 3.13 4.09 8.59
CA THR A 210 3.80 3.78 7.32
C THR A 210 2.80 3.69 6.17
N SER A 211 1.59 3.20 6.41
CA SER A 211 0.51 3.10 5.41
C SER A 211 -0.38 4.36 5.29
N LEU A 212 -0.04 5.46 6.00
CA LEU A 212 -0.74 6.74 5.83
C LEU A 212 -0.60 7.33 4.41
N PRO A 213 0.56 7.24 3.74
CA PRO A 213 0.70 7.64 2.34
C PRO A 213 -0.31 6.95 1.44
N GLU A 214 -0.41 5.63 1.51
CA GLU A 214 -1.37 4.83 0.75
C GLU A 214 -2.80 5.24 1.05
N LEU A 215 -3.13 5.39 2.34
CA LEU A 215 -4.46 5.76 2.78
C LEU A 215 -4.88 7.10 2.18
N VAL A 216 -4.09 8.15 2.39
CA VAL A 216 -4.49 9.49 1.98
C VAL A 216 -4.47 9.63 0.45
N THR A 217 -3.51 9.01 -0.23
CA THR A 217 -3.43 9.01 -1.70
C THR A 217 -4.64 8.29 -2.31
N SER A 218 -4.97 7.08 -1.82
CA SER A 218 -6.13 6.33 -2.33
C SER A 218 -7.46 7.01 -2.01
N LEU A 219 -7.61 7.65 -0.84
CA LEU A 219 -8.77 8.46 -0.51
C LEU A 219 -8.91 9.67 -1.42
N GLN A 220 -7.81 10.37 -1.76
CA GLN A 220 -7.86 11.51 -2.68
C GLN A 220 -8.18 11.05 -4.11
N ALA A 221 -7.59 9.93 -4.57
CA ALA A 221 -7.92 9.35 -5.85
C ALA A 221 -9.42 8.96 -5.92
N ALA A 222 -9.95 8.31 -4.88
CA ALA A 222 -11.37 7.97 -4.79
C ALA A 222 -12.27 9.21 -4.79
N ARG A 223 -11.89 10.28 -4.10
CA ARG A 223 -12.64 11.56 -4.09
C ARG A 223 -12.66 12.29 -5.42
N LYS A 224 -11.64 12.07 -6.24
CA LYS A 224 -11.50 12.65 -7.59
C LYS A 224 -12.04 11.74 -8.70
N ASP A 225 -12.75 10.68 -8.33
CA ASP A 225 -13.28 9.64 -9.24
C ASP A 225 -12.20 8.91 -10.07
N HIS A 226 -10.95 8.91 -9.59
CA HIS A 226 -9.84 8.14 -10.15
C HIS A 226 -9.78 6.74 -9.51
N ALA A 227 -10.83 5.94 -9.73
CA ALA A 227 -10.97 4.60 -9.13
C ALA A 227 -9.81 3.66 -9.51
N GLY A 228 -9.32 3.73 -10.75
CA GLY A 228 -8.16 2.98 -11.23
C GLY A 228 -6.89 3.26 -10.43
N ILE A 229 -6.61 4.55 -10.12
CA ILE A 229 -5.48 4.94 -9.25
C ILE A 229 -5.70 4.38 -7.84
N ALA A 230 -6.91 4.49 -7.27
CA ALA A 230 -7.18 4.06 -5.90
C ALA A 230 -6.97 2.56 -5.71
N ILE A 231 -7.53 1.72 -6.58
CA ILE A 231 -7.38 0.26 -6.50
C ILE A 231 -5.97 -0.18 -6.90
N GLY A 232 -5.42 0.41 -7.97
CA GLY A 232 -4.08 0.11 -8.46
C GLY A 232 -3.02 0.41 -7.42
N ASN A 233 -3.11 1.56 -6.71
CA ASN A 233 -2.22 1.91 -5.62
C ASN A 233 -2.17 0.80 -4.56
N ILE A 234 -3.30 0.29 -4.11
CA ILE A 234 -3.36 -0.70 -3.02
C ILE A 234 -2.93 -2.09 -3.47
N VAL A 235 -3.44 -2.58 -4.61
CA VAL A 235 -3.05 -3.89 -5.14
C VAL A 235 -1.57 -3.89 -5.53
N GLY A 236 -1.12 -2.80 -6.18
CA GLY A 236 0.29 -2.62 -6.56
C GLY A 236 1.22 -2.53 -5.36
N SER A 237 0.86 -1.76 -4.30
CA SER A 237 1.64 -1.69 -3.05
C SER A 237 1.77 -3.05 -2.39
N ASN A 238 0.70 -3.85 -2.36
CA ASN A 238 0.76 -5.19 -1.77
C ASN A 238 1.68 -6.14 -2.56
N ILE A 239 1.65 -6.07 -3.89
CA ILE A 239 2.56 -6.82 -4.76
C ILE A 239 4.00 -6.34 -4.57
N PHE A 240 4.22 -5.02 -4.57
CA PHE A 240 5.53 -4.39 -4.37
C PHE A 240 6.15 -4.75 -3.01
N ASN A 241 5.35 -4.72 -1.95
CA ASN A 241 5.79 -5.07 -0.61
C ASN A 241 6.32 -6.50 -0.53
N ILE A 242 5.65 -7.46 -1.15
CA ILE A 242 6.12 -8.86 -1.15
C ILE A 242 7.31 -9.03 -2.07
N LEU A 243 7.22 -8.60 -3.33
CA LEU A 243 8.22 -8.90 -4.35
C LEU A 243 9.49 -8.06 -4.18
N PHE A 244 9.34 -6.75 -4.01
CA PHE A 244 10.48 -5.84 -3.96
C PHE A 244 11.02 -5.65 -2.54
N ILE A 245 10.15 -5.43 -1.54
CA ILE A 245 10.63 -5.15 -0.19
C ILE A 245 11.11 -6.44 0.49
N ALA A 246 10.27 -7.47 0.60
CA ALA A 246 10.71 -8.72 1.22
C ALA A 246 11.82 -9.39 0.38
N GLY A 247 11.67 -9.41 -0.96
CA GLY A 247 12.69 -9.93 -1.88
C GLY A 247 13.99 -9.15 -1.79
N GLY A 248 13.97 -7.82 -1.84
CA GLY A 248 15.17 -6.97 -1.79
C GLY A 248 15.92 -7.06 -0.45
N VAL A 249 15.20 -7.08 0.68
CA VAL A 249 15.83 -7.26 2.00
C VAL A 249 16.49 -8.63 2.12
N SER A 250 15.85 -9.69 1.60
CA SER A 250 16.42 -11.05 1.66
C SER A 250 17.68 -11.22 0.82
N LEU A 251 17.93 -10.35 -0.19
CA LEU A 251 19.22 -10.28 -0.91
C LEU A 251 20.33 -9.64 -0.08
N ILE A 252 19.99 -8.86 0.95
CA ILE A 252 20.98 -8.21 1.82
C ILE A 252 21.28 -9.10 3.02
N CYS A 253 20.25 -9.66 3.64
CA CYS A 253 20.34 -10.53 4.80
C CYS A 253 19.14 -11.48 4.86
N PRO A 254 19.30 -12.70 5.41
CA PRO A 254 18.18 -13.60 5.64
C PRO A 254 17.07 -12.92 6.45
N VAL A 255 15.82 -13.07 6.04
CA VAL A 255 14.66 -12.46 6.71
C VAL A 255 13.96 -13.51 7.56
N PRO A 256 14.03 -13.43 8.90
CA PRO A 256 13.38 -14.38 9.79
C PRO A 256 11.86 -14.39 9.59
N PHE A 257 11.28 -15.59 9.52
CA PHE A 257 9.84 -15.80 9.44
C PHE A 257 9.37 -16.51 10.71
N GLU A 258 8.97 -15.74 11.71
CA GLU A 258 8.51 -16.28 12.98
C GLU A 258 7.13 -16.94 12.83
N SER A 259 6.85 -17.98 13.62
CA SER A 259 5.59 -18.75 13.57
C SER A 259 4.34 -17.89 13.81
N LYS A 260 4.46 -16.76 14.51
CA LYS A 260 3.36 -15.79 14.70
C LYS A 260 2.86 -15.19 13.38
N PHE A 261 3.75 -15.01 12.38
CA PHE A 261 3.38 -14.46 11.07
C PHE A 261 2.52 -15.42 10.22
N ILE A 262 2.44 -16.70 10.59
CA ILE A 262 1.56 -17.67 9.88
C ILE A 262 0.10 -17.23 9.97
N VAL A 263 -0.35 -16.79 11.14
CA VAL A 263 -1.74 -16.29 11.31
C VAL A 263 -1.93 -15.00 10.53
N ASP A 264 -0.98 -14.06 10.59
CA ASP A 264 -1.04 -12.80 9.87
C ASP A 264 -1.07 -13.03 8.33
N MET A 265 -0.33 -14.02 7.83
CA MET A 265 -0.39 -14.44 6.43
C MET A 265 -1.77 -15.00 6.04
N PHE A 266 -2.40 -15.81 6.90
CA PHE A 266 -3.78 -16.25 6.65
C PHE A 266 -4.77 -15.09 6.66
N VAL A 267 -4.59 -14.10 7.52
CA VAL A 267 -5.40 -12.87 7.51
C VAL A 267 -5.16 -12.07 6.23
N ALA A 268 -3.92 -11.93 5.77
CA ALA A 268 -3.60 -11.27 4.51
C ALA A 268 -4.24 -11.97 3.31
N ILE A 269 -4.16 -13.30 3.23
CA ILE A 269 -4.83 -14.11 2.21
C ILE A 269 -6.34 -13.95 2.31
N GLY A 270 -6.90 -14.07 3.53
CA GLY A 270 -8.33 -13.90 3.78
C GLY A 270 -8.85 -12.53 3.38
N SER A 271 -8.08 -11.46 3.64
CA SER A 271 -8.43 -10.10 3.23
C SER A 271 -8.46 -9.93 1.71
N GLY A 272 -7.50 -10.50 0.99
CA GLY A 272 -7.49 -10.52 -0.47
C GLY A 272 -8.62 -11.37 -1.06
N CYS A 273 -8.92 -12.52 -0.46
CA CYS A 273 -10.08 -13.34 -0.85
C CYS A 273 -11.40 -12.60 -0.60
N LEU A 274 -11.53 -11.88 0.52
CA LEU A 274 -12.70 -11.06 0.82
C LEU A 274 -12.87 -9.96 -0.24
N LEU A 275 -11.80 -9.23 -0.59
CA LEU A 275 -11.82 -8.24 -1.67
C LEU A 275 -12.32 -8.88 -2.97
N TRP A 276 -11.73 -10.00 -3.35
CA TRP A 276 -12.07 -10.71 -4.59
C TRP A 276 -13.54 -11.15 -4.61
N LEU A 277 -14.03 -11.75 -3.54
CA LEU A 277 -15.43 -12.21 -3.42
C LEU A 277 -16.43 -11.06 -3.45
N LEU A 278 -16.12 -9.93 -2.81
CA LEU A 278 -16.98 -8.75 -2.79
C LEU A 278 -17.10 -8.07 -4.16
N THR A 279 -16.11 -8.28 -5.02
CA THR A 279 -15.98 -7.53 -6.29
C THR A 279 -16.26 -8.36 -7.53
N ILE A 280 -16.15 -9.72 -7.46
CA ILE A 280 -16.22 -10.60 -8.63
C ILE A 280 -17.54 -10.52 -9.41
N TYR A 281 -18.67 -10.29 -8.74
CA TYR A 281 -19.98 -10.27 -9.42
C TYR A 281 -20.35 -8.91 -10.00
N ARG A 282 -20.02 -7.83 -9.29
CA ARG A 282 -20.46 -6.47 -9.65
C ARG A 282 -19.36 -5.64 -10.31
N HIS A 283 -18.15 -6.12 -10.32
CA HIS A 283 -16.96 -5.38 -10.79
C HIS A 283 -16.82 -4.01 -10.09
N GLU A 284 -17.33 -3.91 -8.85
CA GLU A 284 -17.23 -2.73 -8.02
C GLU A 284 -17.12 -3.09 -6.54
N LEU A 285 -16.35 -2.34 -5.79
CA LEU A 285 -16.35 -2.36 -4.34
C LEU A 285 -17.27 -1.24 -3.84
N ASN A 286 -18.37 -1.63 -3.23
CA ASN A 286 -19.38 -0.70 -2.72
C ASN A 286 -19.21 -0.43 -1.21
N ARG A 287 -20.03 0.47 -0.67
CA ARG A 287 -19.98 0.87 0.75
C ARG A 287 -20.19 -0.29 1.72
N ILE A 288 -21.05 -1.26 1.39
CA ILE A 288 -21.27 -2.44 2.23
C ILE A 288 -20.02 -3.29 2.28
N GLY A 289 -19.39 -3.53 1.11
CA GLY A 289 -18.10 -4.22 1.03
C GLY A 289 -17.03 -3.50 1.83
N GLY A 290 -16.93 -2.17 1.72
CA GLY A 290 -16.01 -1.36 2.52
C GLY A 290 -16.24 -1.51 4.03
N LEU A 291 -17.51 -1.49 4.48
CA LEU A 291 -17.84 -1.69 5.89
C LEU A 291 -17.45 -3.09 6.39
N LEU A 292 -17.70 -4.13 5.60
CA LEU A 292 -17.30 -5.51 5.94
C LEU A 292 -15.77 -5.64 6.07
N MET A 293 -15.01 -4.98 5.19
CA MET A 293 -13.55 -4.95 5.28
C MET A 293 -13.07 -4.28 6.57
N LEU A 294 -13.65 -3.12 6.92
CA LEU A 294 -13.31 -2.40 8.16
C LEU A 294 -13.64 -3.24 9.40
N LEU A 295 -14.81 -3.89 9.43
CA LEU A 295 -15.18 -4.79 10.52
C LEU A 295 -14.23 -5.99 10.63
N SER A 296 -13.79 -6.54 9.51
CA SER A 296 -12.79 -7.63 9.49
C SER A 296 -11.47 -7.18 10.10
N TYR A 297 -11.05 -5.93 9.85
CA TYR A 297 -9.86 -5.37 10.49
C TYR A 297 -10.02 -5.22 12.01
N VAL A 298 -11.20 -4.77 12.47
CA VAL A 298 -11.47 -4.66 13.92
C VAL A 298 -11.36 -6.02 14.60
N VAL A 299 -11.89 -7.08 13.97
CA VAL A 299 -11.75 -8.46 14.49
C VAL A 299 -10.28 -8.87 14.56
N TYR A 300 -9.50 -8.59 13.52
CA TYR A 300 -8.06 -8.84 13.52
C TYR A 300 -7.32 -8.05 14.59
N LEU A 301 -7.66 -6.78 14.79
CA LEU A 301 -7.06 -5.94 15.82
C LEU A 301 -7.34 -6.49 17.25
N ILE A 302 -8.57 -6.98 17.50
CA ILE A 302 -8.91 -7.63 18.77
C ILE A 302 -8.07 -8.89 19.01
N TYR A 303 -7.77 -9.65 17.93
CA TYR A 303 -6.89 -10.81 18.04
C TYR A 303 -5.43 -10.40 18.37
N LEU A 304 -4.95 -9.27 17.88
CA LEU A 304 -3.58 -8.78 18.12
C LEU A 304 -3.39 -8.20 19.53
N CYS A 305 -4.45 -7.70 20.20
CA CYS A 305 -4.43 -7.11 21.55
C CYS A 305 -4.59 -8.17 22.65
#